data_8c4ab0ed830b854ad48849106166157c
#
_entry.id   8c4ab0ed830b854ad48849106166157c
#
_cell.length_a   1.000
_cell.length_b   1.000
_cell.length_c   1.000
_cell.angle_alpha   90.00
_cell.angle_beta   90.00
_cell.angle_gamma   90.00
#
_symmetry.space_group_name_H-M   'P 1'
#
loop_
_entity.id
_entity.type
_entity.pdbx_description
1 polymer ?
#
loop_
_entity_poly.entity_id
_entity_poly.type
_entity_poly.pdbx_seq_one_letter_code
_entity_poly.pdbx_strand_id
1 'polypeptide(L)'
;MGPSGAGKSTFIKLILKEIDATSGSIKVRGREVTTMSNRQVPILRRNIGIVFQDFRLLPKKTVYENVAFAMEIIHQPKSLIKKYVPQVLSMVGIASKANKYPDELSAGEQQRVAIARAIVNRPRILIADEPTGNLDPDTAWEIMQLLDQINKRGTTILMVTHAKDIVDKMGKRVIAIEKGRIVRDEFGLYGYAEALEGVESTFDTIQSARTFRSKSRFRRGGKEE
;
A
#
# COMPACT_ATOMS: atom_id res chain seq x y z
N MET A 1 3.01 1.60 -9.26
CA MET A 1 4.18 0.95 -9.89
C MET A 1 4.92 1.93 -10.77
N GLY A 2 6.12 1.56 -11.26
CA GLY A 2 6.90 2.35 -12.20
C GLY A 2 8.40 2.13 -12.03
N PRO A 3 9.23 2.49 -13.02
CA PRO A 3 10.67 2.33 -12.97
C PRO A 3 11.30 3.15 -11.84
N SER A 4 12.60 2.91 -11.58
CA SER A 4 13.36 3.75 -10.63
C SER A 4 13.32 5.21 -11.11
N GLY A 5 13.19 6.15 -10.18
CA GLY A 5 13.08 7.56 -10.52
C GLY A 5 11.71 8.04 -11.04
N ALA A 6 10.70 7.18 -11.18
CA ALA A 6 9.38 7.57 -11.69
C ALA A 6 8.59 8.53 -10.77
N GLY A 7 9.05 8.79 -9.54
CA GLY A 7 8.37 9.68 -8.58
C GLY A 7 7.63 8.95 -7.45
N LYS A 8 7.76 7.63 -7.34
CA LYS A 8 7.06 6.82 -6.32
C LYS A 8 7.35 7.26 -4.88
N SER A 9 8.63 7.42 -4.53
CA SER A 9 9.03 7.88 -3.19
C SER A 9 8.64 9.35 -2.95
N THR A 10 8.64 10.19 -3.98
CA THR A 10 8.15 11.57 -3.91
C THR A 10 6.66 11.58 -3.57
N PHE A 11 5.87 10.68 -4.18
CA PHE A 11 4.45 10.52 -3.89
C PHE A 11 4.20 10.14 -2.42
N ILE A 12 4.98 9.18 -1.88
CA ILE A 12 4.90 8.82 -0.45
C ILE A 12 5.24 10.03 0.44
N LYS A 13 6.33 10.75 0.14
CA LYS A 13 6.75 11.92 0.91
C LYS A 13 5.70 13.04 0.92
N LEU A 14 4.99 13.24 -0.18
CA LEU A 14 3.88 14.18 -0.28
C LEU A 14 2.70 13.77 0.61
N ILE A 15 2.30 12.49 0.61
CA ILE A 15 1.23 11.96 1.47
C ILE A 15 1.58 12.13 2.95
N LEU A 16 2.85 11.93 3.30
CA LEU A 16 3.35 12.05 4.67
C LEU A 16 3.63 13.49 5.08
N LYS A 17 3.47 14.47 4.17
CA LYS A 17 3.86 15.86 4.39
C LYS A 17 5.33 15.97 4.85
N GLU A 18 6.22 15.21 4.21
CA GLU A 18 7.67 15.35 4.37
C GLU A 18 8.22 16.40 3.41
N ILE A 19 7.55 16.59 2.29
CA ILE A 19 7.79 17.66 1.32
C ILE A 19 6.47 18.34 0.99
N ASP A 20 6.55 19.60 0.59
CA ASP A 20 5.38 20.37 0.18
C ASP A 20 5.10 20.19 -1.32
N ALA A 21 3.81 20.18 -1.68
CA ALA A 21 3.40 20.20 -3.06
C ALA A 21 3.60 21.62 -3.63
N THR A 22 4.19 21.72 -4.81
CA THR A 22 4.37 23.01 -5.52
C THR A 22 3.02 23.61 -5.93
N SER A 23 2.05 22.75 -6.27
CA SER A 23 0.70 23.16 -6.66
C SER A 23 -0.27 21.99 -6.50
N GLY A 24 -1.58 22.27 -6.59
CA GLY A 24 -2.62 21.26 -6.47
C GLY A 24 -3.04 20.99 -5.02
N SER A 25 -3.80 19.92 -4.81
CA SER A 25 -4.41 19.54 -3.53
C SER A 25 -4.20 18.05 -3.26
N ILE A 26 -3.81 17.71 -2.02
CA ILE A 26 -3.64 16.33 -1.57
C ILE A 26 -4.58 16.12 -0.40
N LYS A 27 -5.50 15.16 -0.53
CA LYS A 27 -6.43 14.78 0.55
C LYS A 27 -6.17 13.35 1.01
N VAL A 28 -5.98 13.18 2.30
CA VAL A 28 -5.87 11.87 2.95
C VAL A 28 -7.06 11.68 3.88
N ARG A 29 -7.94 10.71 3.55
CA ARG A 29 -9.19 10.47 4.26
C ARG A 29 -10.06 11.74 4.42
N GLY A 30 -10.17 12.51 3.35
CA GLY A 30 -10.94 13.76 3.32
C GLY A 30 -10.26 14.96 3.97
N ARG A 31 -9.11 14.78 4.65
CA ARG A 31 -8.36 15.90 5.24
C ARG A 31 -7.38 16.46 4.22
N GLU A 32 -7.39 17.77 4.06
CA GLU A 32 -6.43 18.48 3.21
C GLU A 32 -5.04 18.43 3.84
N VAL A 33 -4.07 17.85 3.13
CA VAL A 33 -2.68 17.70 3.58
C VAL A 33 -1.82 18.86 3.10
N THR A 34 -2.12 19.41 1.93
CA THR A 34 -1.34 20.46 1.27
C THR A 34 -1.17 21.69 2.16
N THR A 35 -2.27 22.12 2.80
CA THR A 35 -2.30 23.30 3.67
C THR A 35 -2.15 23.00 5.17
N MET A 36 -1.82 21.75 5.50
CA MET A 36 -1.71 21.29 6.88
C MET A 36 -0.54 21.97 7.61
N SER A 37 -0.77 22.49 8.78
CA SER A 37 0.25 23.09 9.63
C SER A 37 1.18 22.01 10.24
N ASN A 38 2.42 22.38 10.61
CA ASN A 38 3.39 21.48 11.22
C ASN A 38 2.87 20.82 12.52
N ARG A 39 1.96 21.49 13.25
CA ARG A 39 1.33 20.92 14.47
C ARG A 39 0.37 19.79 14.16
N GLN A 40 -0.22 19.76 12.97
CA GLN A 40 -1.20 18.76 12.54
C GLN A 40 -0.53 17.53 11.89
N VAL A 41 0.69 17.68 11.35
CA VAL A 41 1.43 16.59 10.68
C VAL A 41 1.64 15.36 11.58
N PRO A 42 1.99 15.47 12.88
CA PRO A 42 2.09 14.31 13.76
C PRO A 42 0.75 13.55 13.91
N ILE A 43 -0.37 14.27 13.89
CA ILE A 43 -1.71 13.66 13.97
C ILE A 43 -2.03 12.87 12.69
N LEU A 44 -1.66 13.41 11.53
CA LEU A 44 -1.76 12.70 10.24
C LEU A 44 -0.92 11.40 10.29
N ARG A 45 0.37 11.51 10.64
CA ARG A 45 1.32 10.40 10.63
C ARG A 45 0.99 9.29 11.63
N ARG A 46 0.34 9.60 12.77
CA ARG A 46 -0.17 8.58 13.72
C ARG A 46 -1.22 7.65 13.13
N ASN A 47 -1.91 8.09 12.08
CA ASN A 47 -2.93 7.31 11.37
C ASN A 47 -2.40 6.54 10.17
N ILE A 48 -1.10 6.65 9.90
CA ILE A 48 -0.41 6.00 8.78
C ILE A 48 0.70 5.12 9.34
N GLY A 49 0.63 3.82 9.09
CA GLY A 49 1.74 2.91 9.30
C GLY A 49 2.67 2.93 8.08
N ILE A 50 3.96 2.74 8.32
CA ILE A 50 4.95 2.70 7.23
C ILE A 50 5.83 1.48 7.41
N VAL A 51 6.00 0.74 6.32
CA VAL A 51 6.95 -0.37 6.17
C VAL A 51 7.96 0.04 5.10
N PHE A 52 9.23 0.02 5.45
CA PHE A 52 10.34 0.39 4.56
C PHE A 52 11.02 -0.86 4.00
N GLN A 53 11.66 -0.74 2.86
CA GLN A 53 12.42 -1.80 2.21
C GLN A 53 13.59 -2.30 3.07
N ASP A 54 14.24 -1.41 3.82
CA ASP A 54 15.40 -1.69 4.70
C ASP A 54 14.98 -1.96 6.16
N PHE A 55 13.72 -2.34 6.39
CA PHE A 55 13.08 -2.65 7.67
C PHE A 55 13.16 -1.53 8.72
N ARG A 56 14.24 -0.80 8.82
CA ARG A 56 14.53 0.27 9.79
C ARG A 56 14.23 -0.14 11.23
N LEU A 57 14.63 -1.35 11.60
CA LEU A 57 14.51 -1.81 12.97
C LEU A 57 15.55 -1.13 13.85
N LEU A 58 15.20 -0.96 15.12
CA LEU A 58 16.09 -0.42 16.14
C LEU A 58 17.05 -1.55 16.60
N PRO A 59 18.35 -1.49 16.27
CA PRO A 59 19.24 -2.65 16.43
C PRO A 59 19.51 -3.02 17.89
N LYS A 60 19.40 -2.04 18.82
CA LYS A 60 19.61 -2.22 20.26
C LYS A 60 18.32 -2.53 21.03
N LYS A 61 17.25 -2.86 20.33
CA LYS A 61 15.94 -3.20 20.89
C LYS A 61 15.51 -4.57 20.40
N THR A 62 14.93 -5.35 21.30
CA THR A 62 14.33 -6.63 20.97
C THR A 62 13.16 -6.47 19.99
N VAL A 63 12.66 -7.58 19.45
CA VAL A 63 11.44 -7.62 18.62
C VAL A 63 10.26 -6.98 19.36
N TYR A 64 10.05 -7.37 20.62
CA TYR A 64 8.99 -6.78 21.45
C TYR A 64 9.15 -5.27 21.58
N GLU A 65 10.34 -4.81 21.94
CA GLU A 65 10.64 -3.39 22.14
C GLU A 65 10.55 -2.58 20.84
N ASN A 66 10.91 -3.14 19.70
CA ASN A 66 10.73 -2.50 18.39
C ASN A 66 9.27 -2.18 18.12
N VAL A 67 8.36 -3.11 18.44
CA VAL A 67 6.92 -2.92 18.25
C VAL A 67 6.33 -2.02 19.33
N ALA A 68 6.76 -2.19 20.59
CA ALA A 68 6.32 -1.38 21.73
C ALA A 68 6.67 0.10 21.53
N PHE A 69 7.83 0.40 20.96
CA PHE A 69 8.31 1.75 20.70
C PHE A 69 7.31 2.60 19.88
N ALA A 70 6.62 2.01 18.91
CA ALA A 70 5.62 2.73 18.14
C ALA A 70 4.41 3.17 18.98
N MET A 71 4.11 2.44 20.05
CA MET A 71 3.06 2.82 21.01
C MET A 71 3.56 3.82 22.06
N GLU A 72 4.82 3.67 22.47
CA GLU A 72 5.47 4.58 23.44
C GLU A 72 5.57 6.01 22.91
N ILE A 73 5.96 6.19 21.64
CA ILE A 73 6.07 7.52 21.00
C ILE A 73 4.75 8.30 21.04
N ILE A 74 3.62 7.60 20.98
CA ILE A 74 2.30 8.24 21.06
C ILE A 74 1.73 8.23 22.48
N HIS A 75 2.55 7.95 23.47
CA HIS A 75 2.23 7.97 24.92
C HIS A 75 1.12 7.00 25.31
N GLN A 76 1.05 5.81 24.69
CA GLN A 76 0.08 4.78 25.10
C GLN A 76 0.43 4.25 26.50
N PRO A 77 -0.60 3.98 27.34
CA PRO A 77 -0.40 3.38 28.64
C PRO A 77 0.33 2.03 28.57
N LYS A 78 1.21 1.75 29.52
CA LYS A 78 1.96 0.47 29.60
C LYS A 78 1.06 -0.76 29.60
N SER A 79 -0.13 -0.67 30.19
CA SER A 79 -1.13 -1.75 30.16
C SER A 79 -1.60 -2.11 28.75
N LEU A 80 -1.79 -1.10 27.89
CA LEU A 80 -2.16 -1.32 26.49
C LEU A 80 -0.99 -1.88 25.67
N ILE A 81 0.23 -1.42 25.93
CA ILE A 81 1.45 -1.96 25.28
C ILE A 81 1.57 -3.46 25.59
N LYS A 82 1.50 -3.83 26.89
CA LYS A 82 1.54 -5.24 27.34
C LYS A 82 0.42 -6.09 26.73
N LYS A 83 -0.73 -5.51 26.44
CA LYS A 83 -1.86 -6.19 25.82
C LYS A 83 -1.70 -6.37 24.32
N TYR A 84 -1.37 -5.30 23.59
CA TYR A 84 -1.45 -5.30 22.13
C TYR A 84 -0.18 -5.78 21.43
N VAL A 85 1.01 -5.55 22.00
CA VAL A 85 2.26 -5.98 21.35
C VAL A 85 2.29 -7.50 21.15
N PRO A 86 2.01 -8.36 22.16
CA PRO A 86 1.98 -9.81 21.96
C PRO A 86 0.93 -10.25 20.92
N GLN A 87 -0.24 -9.61 20.91
CA GLN A 87 -1.30 -9.93 19.95
C GLN A 87 -0.86 -9.66 18.52
N VAL A 88 -0.18 -8.51 18.27
CA VAL A 88 0.32 -8.17 16.95
C VAL A 88 1.47 -9.08 16.54
N LEU A 89 2.40 -9.39 17.45
CA LEU A 89 3.49 -10.34 17.18
C LEU A 89 2.95 -11.74 16.80
N SER A 90 1.90 -12.18 17.47
CA SER A 90 1.22 -13.44 17.12
C SER A 90 0.56 -13.34 15.74
N MET A 91 -0.12 -12.22 15.44
CA MET A 91 -0.80 -12.02 14.16
C MET A 91 0.17 -12.05 12.96
N VAL A 92 1.38 -11.51 13.13
CA VAL A 92 2.41 -11.54 12.07
C VAL A 92 3.28 -12.80 12.11
N GLY A 93 3.05 -13.73 13.06
CA GLY A 93 3.75 -15.02 13.14
C GLY A 93 5.17 -14.96 13.70
N ILE A 94 5.49 -13.96 14.58
CA ILE A 94 6.86 -13.79 15.13
C ILE A 94 6.90 -13.79 16.66
N ALA A 95 5.82 -14.23 17.33
CA ALA A 95 5.69 -14.18 18.79
C ALA A 95 6.80 -14.97 19.53
N SER A 96 7.25 -16.10 18.99
CA SER A 96 8.34 -16.92 19.57
C SER A 96 9.69 -16.21 19.60
N LYS A 97 9.85 -15.17 18.81
CA LYS A 97 11.09 -14.36 18.68
C LYS A 97 11.04 -13.03 19.43
N ALA A 98 10.03 -12.83 20.31
CA ALA A 98 9.77 -11.54 20.99
C ALA A 98 11.01 -10.96 21.71
N ASN A 99 11.86 -11.81 22.27
CA ASN A 99 13.05 -11.43 23.03
C ASN A 99 14.33 -11.41 22.18
N LYS A 100 14.25 -11.71 20.88
CA LYS A 100 15.39 -11.69 19.94
C LYS A 100 15.69 -10.26 19.48
N TYR A 101 16.95 -10.01 19.11
CA TYR A 101 17.38 -8.77 18.48
C TYR A 101 17.30 -8.87 16.95
N PRO A 102 17.28 -7.75 16.22
CA PRO A 102 17.17 -7.75 14.77
C PRO A 102 18.23 -8.56 14.02
N ASP A 103 19.47 -8.58 14.52
CA ASP A 103 20.61 -9.32 13.95
C ASP A 103 20.51 -10.83 14.12
N GLU A 104 19.64 -11.30 15.00
CA GLU A 104 19.34 -12.73 15.20
C GLU A 104 18.19 -13.23 14.29
N LEU A 105 17.64 -12.38 13.42
CA LEU A 105 16.46 -12.65 12.60
C LEU A 105 16.81 -12.76 11.11
N SER A 106 16.12 -13.66 10.40
CA SER A 106 16.13 -13.65 8.94
C SER A 106 15.50 -12.38 8.37
N ALA A 107 15.74 -12.08 7.09
CA ALA A 107 15.14 -10.93 6.42
C ALA A 107 13.60 -10.94 6.47
N GLY A 108 12.98 -12.10 6.24
CA GLY A 108 11.53 -12.27 6.34
C GLY A 108 11.00 -12.05 7.75
N GLU A 109 11.73 -12.51 8.79
CA GLU A 109 11.40 -12.26 10.18
C GLU A 109 11.52 -10.77 10.53
N GLN A 110 12.57 -10.10 10.07
CA GLN A 110 12.74 -8.65 10.24
C GLN A 110 11.59 -7.88 9.58
N GLN A 111 11.15 -8.31 8.40
CA GLN A 111 10.01 -7.71 7.70
C GLN A 111 8.71 -7.88 8.48
N ARG A 112 8.47 -9.06 9.07
CA ARG A 112 7.31 -9.30 9.95
C ARG A 112 7.33 -8.37 11.16
N VAL A 113 8.50 -8.12 11.77
CA VAL A 113 8.65 -7.15 12.87
C VAL A 113 8.36 -5.72 12.39
N ALA A 114 8.87 -5.32 11.23
CA ALA A 114 8.59 -4.00 10.65
C ALA A 114 7.10 -3.80 10.38
N ILE A 115 6.42 -4.81 9.85
CA ILE A 115 4.96 -4.80 9.67
C ILE A 115 4.24 -4.71 11.02
N ALA A 116 4.62 -5.53 12.01
CA ALA A 116 4.04 -5.48 13.36
C ALA A 116 4.13 -4.09 13.98
N ARG A 117 5.32 -3.46 13.90
CA ARG A 117 5.55 -2.09 14.37
C ARG A 117 4.65 -1.08 13.65
N ALA A 118 4.47 -1.24 12.34
CA ALA A 118 3.65 -0.34 11.55
C ALA A 118 2.15 -0.43 11.86
N ILE A 119 1.65 -1.62 12.27
CA ILE A 119 0.21 -1.84 12.47
C ILE A 119 -0.24 -1.85 13.94
N VAL A 120 0.68 -1.86 14.91
CA VAL A 120 0.33 -1.99 16.34
C VAL A 120 -0.61 -0.88 16.84
N ASN A 121 -0.50 0.32 16.27
CA ASN A 121 -1.39 1.46 16.55
C ASN A 121 -2.68 1.44 15.73
N ARG A 122 -2.99 0.35 15.00
CA ARG A 122 -4.18 0.17 14.18
C ARG A 122 -4.40 1.33 13.18
N PRO A 123 -3.38 1.62 12.35
CA PRO A 123 -3.51 2.70 11.38
C PRO A 123 -4.60 2.40 10.37
N ARG A 124 -5.23 3.45 9.84
CA ARG A 124 -6.22 3.30 8.76
C ARG A 124 -5.58 3.11 7.39
N ILE A 125 -4.33 3.55 7.26
CA ILE A 125 -3.54 3.43 6.03
C ILE A 125 -2.20 2.81 6.40
N LEU A 126 -1.76 1.82 5.63
CA LEU A 126 -0.43 1.24 5.68
C LEU A 126 0.26 1.53 4.35
N ILE A 127 1.37 2.24 4.39
CA ILE A 127 2.24 2.45 3.24
C ILE A 127 3.36 1.42 3.32
N ALA A 128 3.55 0.63 2.27
CA ALA A 128 4.61 -0.36 2.15
C ALA A 128 5.49 -0.01 0.95
N ASP A 129 6.71 0.44 1.22
CA ASP A 129 7.70 0.80 0.20
C ASP A 129 8.61 -0.38 -0.06
N GLU A 130 8.44 -1.04 -1.23
CA GLU A 130 9.17 -2.24 -1.67
C GLU A 130 9.23 -3.35 -0.59
N PRO A 131 8.08 -3.78 -0.01
CA PRO A 131 8.07 -4.63 1.20
C PRO A 131 8.64 -6.04 0.97
N THR A 132 8.92 -6.42 -0.25
CA THR A 132 9.43 -7.74 -0.63
C THR A 132 10.77 -7.67 -1.37
N GLY A 133 11.35 -6.48 -1.53
CA GLY A 133 12.52 -6.27 -2.39
C GLY A 133 13.80 -6.99 -1.95
N ASN A 134 13.91 -7.36 -0.67
CA ASN A 134 15.09 -8.03 -0.09
C ASN A 134 14.80 -9.48 0.34
N LEU A 135 13.70 -10.08 -0.16
CA LEU A 135 13.23 -11.39 0.25
C LEU A 135 13.30 -12.39 -0.91
N ASP A 136 13.47 -13.66 -0.57
CA ASP A 136 13.29 -14.76 -1.52
C ASP A 136 11.81 -14.86 -1.96
N PRO A 137 11.51 -15.49 -3.10
CA PRO A 137 10.15 -15.51 -3.66
C PRO A 137 9.08 -16.10 -2.73
N ASP A 138 9.42 -17.15 -1.98
CA ASP A 138 8.46 -17.82 -1.09
C ASP A 138 8.15 -16.95 0.12
N THR A 139 9.17 -16.43 0.78
CA THR A 139 9.01 -15.45 1.88
C THR A 139 8.29 -14.18 1.40
N ALA A 140 8.62 -13.68 0.21
CA ALA A 140 7.94 -12.54 -0.38
C ALA A 140 6.43 -12.79 -0.52
N TRP A 141 6.05 -13.98 -0.98
CA TRP A 141 4.64 -14.35 -1.11
C TRP A 141 3.94 -14.44 0.25
N GLU A 142 4.57 -15.00 1.28
CA GLU A 142 4.03 -15.01 2.64
C GLU A 142 3.78 -13.61 3.19
N ILE A 143 4.72 -12.67 2.95
CA ILE A 143 4.55 -11.26 3.34
C ILE A 143 3.37 -10.64 2.59
N MET A 144 3.18 -10.94 1.31
CA MET A 144 2.04 -10.44 0.55
C MET A 144 0.71 -10.98 1.08
N GLN A 145 0.65 -12.25 1.44
CA GLN A 145 -0.53 -12.85 2.09
C GLN A 145 -0.83 -12.18 3.43
N LEU A 146 0.19 -11.88 4.23
CA LEU A 146 0.04 -11.16 5.48
C LEU A 146 -0.53 -9.75 5.26
N LEU A 147 -0.02 -9.02 4.27
CA LEU A 147 -0.55 -7.70 3.90
C LEU A 147 -2.01 -7.80 3.43
N ASP A 148 -2.39 -8.81 2.64
CA ASP A 148 -3.77 -9.03 2.22
C ASP A 148 -4.70 -9.30 3.43
N GLN A 149 -4.25 -10.08 4.41
CA GLN A 149 -5.00 -10.31 5.66
C GLN A 149 -5.20 -9.01 6.45
N ILE A 150 -4.19 -8.14 6.51
CA ILE A 150 -4.29 -6.81 7.15
C ILE A 150 -5.28 -5.93 6.40
N ASN A 151 -5.25 -5.96 5.06
CA ASN A 151 -6.21 -5.23 4.21
C ASN A 151 -7.65 -5.70 4.43
N LYS A 152 -7.88 -7.02 4.47
CA LYS A 152 -9.21 -7.62 4.75
C LYS A 152 -9.77 -7.23 6.11
N ARG A 153 -8.92 -6.85 7.08
CA ARG A 153 -9.32 -6.31 8.39
C ARG A 153 -9.64 -4.82 8.38
N GLY A 154 -9.65 -4.18 7.21
CA GLY A 154 -10.09 -2.79 7.02
C GLY A 154 -8.98 -1.73 6.98
N THR A 155 -7.69 -2.13 6.98
CA THR A 155 -6.59 -1.19 6.74
C THR A 155 -6.41 -1.00 5.23
N THR A 156 -6.45 0.23 4.73
CA THR A 156 -6.09 0.52 3.34
C THR A 156 -4.59 0.38 3.16
N ILE A 157 -4.16 -0.41 2.17
CA ILE A 157 -2.73 -0.59 1.87
C ILE A 157 -2.37 0.13 0.58
N LEU A 158 -1.37 1.00 0.67
CA LEU A 158 -0.69 1.61 -0.45
C LEU A 158 0.69 0.98 -0.58
N MET A 159 0.88 0.11 -1.56
CA MET A 159 2.15 -0.55 -1.78
C MET A 159 2.88 0.06 -2.99
N VAL A 160 4.14 0.37 -2.81
CA VAL A 160 5.06 0.69 -3.89
C VAL A 160 5.89 -0.54 -4.18
N THR A 161 5.91 -0.98 -5.43
CA THR A 161 6.72 -2.12 -5.87
C THR A 161 6.99 -2.05 -7.36
N HIS A 162 8.02 -2.73 -7.80
CA HIS A 162 8.33 -2.99 -9.21
C HIS A 162 8.16 -4.48 -9.60
N ALA A 163 7.79 -5.35 -8.65
CA ALA A 163 7.61 -6.78 -8.85
C ALA A 163 6.29 -7.07 -9.58
N LYS A 164 6.35 -7.21 -10.90
CA LYS A 164 5.19 -7.47 -11.78
C LYS A 164 4.42 -8.73 -11.35
N ASP A 165 5.14 -9.84 -11.14
CA ASP A 165 4.54 -11.14 -10.77
C ASP A 165 3.70 -11.07 -9.49
N ILE A 166 4.17 -10.31 -8.49
CA ILE A 166 3.43 -10.10 -7.24
C ILE A 166 2.16 -9.31 -7.50
N VAL A 167 2.25 -8.25 -8.29
CA VAL A 167 1.09 -7.40 -8.62
C VAL A 167 0.03 -8.20 -9.35
N ASP A 168 0.42 -9.01 -10.32
CA ASP A 168 -0.48 -9.85 -11.12
C ASP A 168 -1.17 -10.91 -10.25
N LYS A 169 -0.40 -11.61 -9.38
CA LYS A 169 -0.97 -12.57 -8.43
C LYS A 169 -1.95 -11.95 -7.45
N MET A 170 -1.72 -10.70 -7.02
CA MET A 170 -2.58 -10.02 -6.05
C MET A 170 -3.89 -9.52 -6.65
N GLY A 171 -3.97 -9.22 -7.95
CA GLY A 171 -5.17 -8.77 -8.65
C GLY A 171 -5.82 -7.51 -8.07
N LYS A 172 -5.03 -6.61 -7.49
CA LYS A 172 -5.52 -5.37 -6.88
C LYS A 172 -5.45 -4.20 -7.88
N ARG A 173 -5.98 -3.03 -7.47
CA ARG A 173 -5.86 -1.80 -8.27
C ARG A 173 -4.39 -1.42 -8.42
N VAL A 174 -3.99 -1.15 -9.64
CA VAL A 174 -2.63 -0.76 -10.02
C VAL A 174 -2.64 0.66 -10.55
N ILE A 175 -1.81 1.51 -9.95
CA ILE A 175 -1.53 2.86 -10.45
C ILE A 175 -0.09 2.85 -10.95
N ALA A 176 0.11 3.01 -12.26
CA ALA A 176 1.43 3.12 -12.87
C ALA A 176 1.84 4.60 -12.99
N ILE A 177 3.08 4.89 -12.58
CA ILE A 177 3.65 6.23 -12.61
C ILE A 177 4.92 6.20 -13.47
N GLU A 178 4.98 7.07 -14.46
CA GLU A 178 6.15 7.28 -15.31
C GLU A 178 6.47 8.77 -15.41
N LYS A 179 7.73 9.13 -15.19
CA LYS A 179 8.21 10.54 -15.25
C LYS A 179 7.30 11.51 -14.48
N GLY A 180 6.83 11.09 -13.31
CA GLY A 180 5.96 11.89 -12.42
C GLY A 180 4.49 12.00 -12.87
N ARG A 181 4.06 11.26 -13.90
CA ARG A 181 2.67 11.24 -14.38
C ARG A 181 2.03 9.88 -14.15
N ILE A 182 0.74 9.86 -13.83
CA ILE A 182 -0.05 8.64 -13.82
C ILE A 182 -0.34 8.28 -15.28
N VAL A 183 0.14 7.09 -15.71
CA VAL A 183 -0.07 6.57 -17.07
C VAL A 183 -1.12 5.46 -17.09
N ARG A 184 -1.42 4.86 -15.92
CA ARG A 184 -2.42 3.78 -15.78
C ARG A 184 -3.04 3.83 -14.38
N ASP A 185 -4.35 3.55 -14.31
CA ASP A 185 -5.10 3.41 -13.06
C ASP A 185 -6.23 2.39 -13.28
N GLU A 186 -5.98 1.12 -13.01
CA GLU A 186 -6.88 0.01 -13.33
C GLU A 186 -6.85 -1.09 -12.28
N PHE A 187 -7.91 -1.93 -12.28
CA PHE A 187 -7.95 -3.19 -11.56
C PHE A 187 -7.48 -4.33 -12.48
N GLY A 188 -6.58 -5.20 -12.00
CA GLY A 188 -6.23 -6.43 -12.69
C GLY A 188 -4.73 -6.59 -13.00
N LEU A 189 -4.44 -7.50 -13.93
CA LEU A 189 -3.11 -7.96 -14.28
C LEU A 189 -2.27 -6.87 -14.94
N TYR A 190 -1.02 -6.73 -14.50
CA TYR A 190 -0.08 -5.74 -15.06
C TYR A 190 0.38 -6.08 -16.49
N GLY A 191 0.44 -7.38 -16.82
CA GLY A 191 0.97 -7.88 -18.10
C GLY A 191 0.01 -7.85 -19.28
N TYR A 192 -1.29 -7.60 -19.07
CA TYR A 192 -2.27 -7.65 -20.18
C TYR A 192 -2.14 -6.48 -21.18
N ALA A 193 -1.50 -5.38 -20.79
CA ALA A 193 -1.33 -4.23 -21.70
C ALA A 193 -0.21 -4.44 -22.74
N GLU A 194 0.87 -5.16 -22.39
CA GLU A 194 1.95 -5.49 -23.35
C GLU A 194 1.51 -6.52 -24.42
N ALA A 195 0.51 -7.38 -24.07
CA ALA A 195 -0.05 -8.35 -25.02
C ALA A 195 -1.07 -7.73 -26.00
N LEU A 196 -1.54 -6.50 -25.73
CA LEU A 196 -2.57 -5.83 -26.55
C LEU A 196 -2.02 -4.79 -27.52
N GLU A 197 -0.74 -4.42 -27.46
CA GLU A 197 -0.11 -3.59 -28.49
C GLU A 197 -0.05 -4.29 -29.88
N GLY A 198 -0.37 -5.60 -29.91
CA GLY A 198 -0.56 -6.36 -31.16
C GLY A 198 -2.02 -6.53 -31.61
N VAL A 199 -3.01 -6.01 -30.87
CA VAL A 199 -4.45 -6.21 -31.18
C VAL A 199 -5.21 -4.88 -31.10
N GLU A 200 -4.83 -3.95 -31.95
CA GLU A 200 -5.51 -2.64 -32.10
C GLU A 200 -6.93 -2.71 -32.70
N SER A 201 -7.52 -3.88 -32.91
CA SER A 201 -8.80 -3.94 -33.64
C SER A 201 -10.03 -4.38 -32.83
N THR A 202 -9.90 -4.79 -31.57
CA THR A 202 -11.03 -5.40 -30.85
C THR A 202 -11.78 -4.40 -29.95
N PHE A 203 -11.16 -3.34 -29.46
CA PHE A 203 -11.83 -2.36 -28.60
C PHE A 203 -12.69 -1.35 -29.37
N ASP A 204 -12.31 -0.96 -30.59
CA ASP A 204 -13.14 -0.13 -31.47
C ASP A 204 -14.40 -0.86 -31.92
N THR A 205 -14.36 -2.18 -32.04
CA THR A 205 -15.51 -3.03 -32.39
C THR A 205 -16.54 -3.09 -31.25
N ILE A 206 -16.12 -3.06 -29.98
CA ILE A 206 -17.03 -3.11 -28.81
C ILE A 206 -17.67 -1.74 -28.53
N GLN A 207 -16.97 -0.63 -28.75
CA GLN A 207 -17.57 0.69 -28.64
C GLN A 207 -18.54 1.00 -29.79
N SER A 208 -18.23 0.59 -31.01
CA SER A 208 -19.16 0.72 -32.16
C SER A 208 -20.41 -0.12 -31.98
N ALA A 209 -20.31 -1.32 -31.39
CA ALA A 209 -21.47 -2.18 -31.10
C ALA A 209 -22.39 -1.61 -30.00
N ARG A 210 -21.84 -0.87 -29.00
CA ARG A 210 -22.65 -0.18 -27.99
C ARG A 210 -23.37 1.04 -28.54
N THR A 211 -22.77 1.77 -29.47
CA THR A 211 -23.38 2.96 -30.11
C THR A 211 -24.49 2.52 -31.10
N PHE A 212 -24.35 1.35 -31.74
CA PHE A 212 -25.37 0.80 -32.63
C PHE A 212 -26.63 0.29 -31.88
N ARG A 213 -26.47 -0.26 -30.67
CA ARG A 213 -27.61 -0.70 -29.84
C ARG A 213 -28.43 0.45 -29.25
N SER A 214 -27.84 1.61 -29.04
CA SER A 214 -28.56 2.79 -28.54
C SER A 214 -29.41 3.46 -29.64
N LYS A 215 -28.94 3.45 -30.90
CA LYS A 215 -29.66 4.04 -32.03
C LYS A 215 -30.80 3.18 -32.55
N SER A 216 -30.80 1.88 -32.34
CA SER A 216 -31.91 0.98 -32.79
C SER A 216 -33.11 0.97 -31.83
N ARG A 217 -32.95 1.48 -30.57
CA ARG A 217 -34.06 1.59 -29.62
C ARG A 217 -34.90 2.86 -29.78
N PHE A 218 -34.44 3.85 -30.55
CA PHE A 218 -35.15 5.12 -30.78
C PHE A 218 -35.96 5.16 -32.09
N ARG A 219 -36.01 4.06 -32.87
CA ARG A 219 -36.75 4.01 -34.17
C ARG A 219 -37.98 3.11 -34.16
N ARG A 220 -38.46 2.64 -32.99
CA ARG A 220 -39.72 1.92 -32.87
C ARG A 220 -40.67 2.58 -31.88
N GLY A 221 -41.20 3.72 -32.26
CA GLY A 221 -42.20 4.45 -31.47
C GLY A 221 -42.69 5.65 -32.27
N GLY A 222 -43.41 5.40 -33.34
CA GLY A 222 -43.98 6.49 -34.10
C GLY A 222 -44.68 5.99 -35.37
N LYS A 223 -45.81 5.36 -35.19
CA LYS A 223 -46.96 5.29 -36.13
C LYS A 223 -48.09 4.55 -35.41
N GLU A 224 -49.08 5.31 -35.13
CA GLU A 224 -50.52 5.01 -35.19
C GLU A 224 -51.23 6.10 -34.43
N GLU A 225 -51.90 6.76 -35.06
CA GLU A 225 -53.10 7.55 -35.46
C GLU A 225 -52.91 9.06 -35.28
#